data_7bbd08e5edd249d932bc0147c9993b95
#
_entry.id   7bbd08e5edd249d932bc0147c9993b95
#
_cell.length_a   1.000
_cell.length_b   1.000
_cell.length_c   1.000
_cell.angle_alpha   90.00
_cell.angle_beta   90.00
_cell.angle_gamma   90.00
#
_symmetry.space_group_name_H-M   'P 1'
#
loop_
_entity.id
_entity.type
_entity.pdbx_description
1 polymer ?
#
loop_
_entity_poly.entity_id
_entity_poly.type
_entity_poly.pdbx_seq_one_letter_code
_entity_poly.pdbx_strand_id
1 'polypeptide(L)'
;MFVVIFGRMSCPFCVRAKQLAEHLEKAGKIEGYRYVDMPSEGVTKEDIAKTAGKPIHTVPQVFVDQAHVGGFTEFDQFVRDQQLLAV
;
A
#
# COMPACT_ATOMS: atom_id res chain seq x y z
N MET A 1 4.30 -5.62 -11.62
CA MET A 1 3.65 -4.65 -10.70
C MET A 1 4.30 -4.80 -9.34
N PHE A 2 4.81 -3.71 -8.78
CA PHE A 2 5.45 -3.70 -7.47
C PHE A 2 4.67 -2.76 -6.54
N VAL A 3 4.37 -3.22 -5.32
CA VAL A 3 3.52 -2.49 -4.38
C VAL A 3 4.35 -1.96 -3.22
N VAL A 4 4.18 -0.68 -2.88
CA VAL A 4 4.80 -0.08 -1.69
C VAL A 4 3.69 0.43 -0.79
N ILE A 5 3.76 0.05 0.47
CA ILE A 5 2.76 0.42 1.48
C ILE A 5 3.45 1.20 2.59
N PHE A 6 2.95 2.40 2.86
CA PHE A 6 3.41 3.21 4.00
C PHE A 6 2.38 3.09 5.10
N GLY A 7 2.81 2.68 6.28
CA GLY A 7 1.88 2.52 7.39
C GLY A 7 2.57 2.30 8.73
N ARG A 8 1.79 1.80 9.68
CA ARG A 8 2.25 1.46 11.02
C ARG A 8 1.73 0.08 11.37
N MET A 9 2.48 -0.67 12.19
CA MET A 9 2.04 -2.00 12.58
C MET A 9 0.86 -1.97 13.55
N SER A 10 0.64 -0.85 14.24
CA SER A 10 -0.50 -0.68 15.15
C SER A 10 -1.81 -0.33 14.46
N CYS A 11 -1.80 -0.11 13.15
CA CYS A 11 -2.98 0.29 12.38
C CYS A 11 -3.61 -0.94 11.73
N PRO A 12 -4.88 -1.28 12.06
CA PRO A 12 -5.52 -2.48 11.49
C PRO A 12 -5.60 -2.46 9.98
N PHE A 13 -5.91 -1.31 9.37
CA PHE A 13 -6.00 -1.21 7.91
C PHE A 13 -4.62 -1.30 7.26
N CYS A 14 -3.58 -0.85 7.94
CA CYS A 14 -2.20 -1.00 7.47
C CYS A 14 -1.83 -2.49 7.42
N VAL A 15 -2.19 -3.23 8.45
CA VAL A 15 -1.95 -4.68 8.52
C VAL A 15 -2.73 -5.39 7.41
N ARG A 16 -3.96 -4.99 7.17
CA ARG A 16 -4.78 -5.57 6.09
C ARG A 16 -4.16 -5.32 4.71
N ALA A 17 -3.66 -4.11 4.48
CA ALA A 17 -3.00 -3.78 3.22
C ALA A 17 -1.76 -4.65 3.03
N LYS A 18 -0.97 -4.83 4.08
CA LYS A 18 0.22 -5.69 4.04
C LYS A 18 -0.17 -7.14 3.73
N GLN A 19 -1.19 -7.65 4.40
CA GLN A 19 -1.66 -9.03 4.19
C GLN A 19 -2.16 -9.23 2.77
N LEU A 20 -2.87 -8.26 2.21
CA LEU A 20 -3.34 -8.34 0.84
C LEU A 20 -2.18 -8.39 -0.14
N ALA A 21 -1.18 -7.51 0.03
CA ALA A 21 0.00 -7.51 -0.82
C ALA A 21 0.79 -8.82 -0.71
N GLU A 22 0.94 -9.35 0.50
CA GLU A 22 1.60 -10.63 0.73
C GLU A 22 0.87 -11.77 0.01
N HIS A 23 -0.45 -11.78 0.11
CA HIS A 23 -1.27 -12.77 -0.58
C HIS A 23 -1.07 -12.70 -2.10
N LEU A 24 -1.08 -11.49 -2.65
CA LEU A 24 -0.90 -11.29 -4.09
C LEU A 24 0.49 -11.74 -4.56
N GLU A 25 1.51 -11.48 -3.76
CA GLU A 25 2.87 -11.93 -4.08
C GLU A 25 2.94 -13.44 -4.09
N LYS A 26 2.41 -14.10 -3.06
CA LYS A 26 2.41 -15.57 -2.97
C LYS A 26 1.61 -16.21 -4.11
N ALA A 27 0.56 -15.54 -4.56
CA ALA A 27 -0.25 -16.02 -5.67
C ALA A 27 0.36 -15.71 -7.04
N GLY A 28 1.50 -15.04 -7.08
CA GLY A 28 2.17 -14.68 -8.33
C GLY A 28 1.48 -13.56 -9.09
N LYS A 29 0.64 -12.77 -8.43
CA LYS A 29 -0.11 -11.69 -9.07
C LYS A 29 0.65 -10.38 -9.13
N ILE A 30 1.63 -10.21 -8.25
CA ILE A 30 2.54 -9.07 -8.25
C ILE A 30 3.96 -9.59 -8.11
N GLU A 31 4.95 -8.80 -8.54
CA GLU A 31 6.36 -9.19 -8.48
C GLU A 31 6.87 -9.18 -7.04
N GLY A 32 6.39 -8.23 -6.25
CA GLY A 32 6.76 -8.12 -4.85
C GLY A 32 6.13 -6.90 -4.22
N TYR A 33 6.37 -6.73 -2.93
CA TYR A 33 5.92 -5.56 -2.20
C TYR A 33 6.95 -5.16 -1.15
N ARG A 34 6.87 -3.91 -0.73
CA ARG A 34 7.62 -3.41 0.41
C ARG A 34 6.67 -2.72 1.37
N TYR A 35 6.76 -3.09 2.64
CA TYR A 35 6.02 -2.40 3.71
C TYR A 35 6.97 -1.47 4.43
N VAL A 36 6.68 -0.18 4.39
CA VAL A 36 7.47 0.83 5.08
C VAL A 36 6.80 1.16 6.40
N ASP A 37 7.43 0.78 7.50
CA ASP A 37 6.96 1.13 8.83
C ASP A 37 7.43 2.55 9.12
N MET A 38 6.52 3.50 9.03
CA MET A 38 6.84 4.93 9.04
C MET A 38 7.60 5.35 10.31
N PRO A 39 7.18 4.95 11.53
CA PRO A 39 7.92 5.35 12.73
C PRO A 39 9.35 4.82 12.74
N SER A 40 9.56 3.58 12.34
CA SER A 40 10.90 2.96 12.33
C SER A 40 11.82 3.60 11.31
N GLU A 41 11.30 3.98 10.15
CA GLU A 41 12.10 4.49 9.05
C GLU A 41 12.14 6.02 8.99
N GLY A 42 11.49 6.69 9.95
CA GLY A 42 11.49 8.15 10.00
C GLY A 42 10.73 8.80 8.84
N VAL A 43 9.75 8.12 8.27
CA VAL A 43 8.95 8.64 7.17
C VAL A 43 7.73 9.34 7.74
N THR A 44 7.44 10.56 7.28
CA THR A 44 6.30 11.35 7.72
C THR A 44 5.21 11.39 6.66
N LYS A 45 4.02 11.83 7.06
CA LYS A 45 2.92 12.03 6.10
C LYS A 45 3.28 13.10 5.07
N GLU A 46 4.06 14.11 5.45
CA GLU A 46 4.54 15.13 4.53
C GLU A 46 5.46 14.54 3.46
N ASP A 47 6.30 13.58 3.85
CA ASP A 47 7.18 12.89 2.89
C ASP A 47 6.35 12.16 1.84
N ILE A 48 5.30 11.47 2.28
CA ILE A 48 4.41 10.75 1.37
C ILE A 48 3.64 11.74 0.48
N ALA A 49 3.18 12.85 1.06
CA ALA A 49 2.44 13.87 0.33
C ALA A 49 3.27 14.44 -0.83
N LYS A 50 4.56 14.63 -0.64
CA LYS A 50 5.45 15.11 -1.70
C LYS A 50 5.50 14.13 -2.87
N THR A 51 5.56 12.83 -2.57
CA THR A 51 5.60 11.80 -3.60
C THR A 51 4.24 11.65 -4.28
N ALA A 52 3.15 11.74 -3.50
CA ALA A 52 1.80 11.58 -4.02
C ALA A 52 1.31 12.81 -4.80
N GLY A 53 1.91 13.97 -4.53
CA GLY A 53 1.48 15.24 -5.15
C GLY A 53 0.19 15.80 -4.58
N LYS A 54 -0.20 15.39 -3.38
CA LYS A 54 -1.41 15.88 -2.70
C LYS A 54 -1.29 15.65 -1.20
N PRO A 55 -2.10 16.36 -0.36
CA PRO A 55 -2.06 16.17 1.09
C PRO A 55 -2.39 14.74 1.49
N ILE A 56 -1.70 14.24 2.50
CA ILE A 56 -1.90 12.90 3.05
C ILE A 56 -2.26 13.04 4.52
N HIS A 57 -3.42 12.51 4.91
CA HIS A 57 -3.93 12.65 6.28
C HIS A 57 -4.09 11.31 7.00
N THR A 58 -4.11 10.21 6.27
CA THR A 58 -4.39 8.88 6.83
C THR A 58 -3.33 7.88 6.40
N VAL A 59 -3.30 6.74 7.10
CA VAL A 59 -2.51 5.58 6.73
C VAL A 59 -3.43 4.35 6.72
N PRO A 60 -3.17 3.32 5.92
CA PRO A 60 -2.01 3.15 5.05
C PRO A 60 -2.10 4.03 3.80
N GLN A 61 -0.97 4.21 3.12
CA GLN A 61 -0.92 4.81 1.79
C GLN A 61 -0.18 3.86 0.87
N VAL A 62 -0.80 3.52 -0.24
CA VAL A 62 -0.33 2.48 -1.14
C VAL A 62 0.05 3.08 -2.49
N PHE A 63 1.20 2.67 -3.00
CA PHE A 63 1.67 3.02 -4.34
C PHE A 63 1.86 1.73 -5.13
N VAL A 64 1.47 1.73 -6.39
CA VAL A 64 1.69 0.63 -7.31
C VAL A 64 2.51 1.16 -8.49
N ASP A 65 3.69 0.58 -8.70
CA ASP A 65 4.64 1.02 -9.72
C ASP A 65 4.86 2.55 -9.65
N GLN A 66 5.01 3.06 -8.41
CA GLN A 66 5.25 4.46 -8.09
C GLN A 66 4.04 5.39 -8.29
N ALA A 67 2.89 4.86 -8.69
CA ALA A 67 1.66 5.64 -8.80
C ALA A 67 0.86 5.53 -7.51
N HIS A 68 0.41 6.67 -7.00
CA HIS A 68 -0.37 6.69 -5.76
C HIS A 68 -1.76 6.10 -5.99
N VAL A 69 -2.10 5.08 -5.21
CA VAL A 69 -3.42 4.44 -5.28
C VAL A 69 -4.34 4.98 -4.19
N GLY A 70 -3.84 5.12 -2.98
CA GLY A 70 -4.62 5.61 -1.85
C GLY A 70 -4.47 4.72 -0.63
N GLY A 71 -5.53 4.65 0.19
CA GLY A 71 -5.55 3.81 1.39
C GLY A 71 -5.93 2.37 1.10
N PHE A 72 -6.30 1.65 2.15
CA PHE A 72 -6.66 0.23 2.00
C PHE A 72 -7.87 0.03 1.10
N THR A 73 -8.92 0.84 1.26
CA THR A 73 -10.14 0.70 0.46
C THR A 73 -9.84 0.88 -1.03
N GLU A 74 -9.05 1.90 -1.37
CA GLU A 74 -8.65 2.16 -2.75
C GLU A 74 -7.76 1.04 -3.29
N PHE A 75 -6.86 0.51 -2.46
CA PHE A 75 -5.99 -0.60 -2.85
C PHE A 75 -6.82 -1.88 -3.09
N ASP A 76 -7.74 -2.18 -2.20
CA ASP A 76 -8.64 -3.33 -2.35
C ASP A 76 -9.45 -3.21 -3.64
N GLN A 77 -9.99 -2.03 -3.91
CA GLN A 77 -10.75 -1.77 -5.14
C GLN A 77 -9.87 -1.90 -6.38
N PHE A 78 -8.64 -1.38 -6.33
CA PHE A 78 -7.66 -1.52 -7.41
C PHE A 78 -7.40 -2.98 -7.72
N VAL A 79 -7.19 -3.79 -6.68
CA VAL A 79 -6.91 -5.23 -6.83
C VAL A 79 -8.09 -5.93 -7.49
N ARG A 80 -9.31 -5.59 -7.12
CA ARG A 80 -10.53 -6.16 -7.71
C ARG A 80 -10.70 -5.72 -9.16
N ASP A 81 -10.50 -4.44 -9.45
CA ASP A 81 -10.64 -3.88 -10.80
C ASP A 81 -9.62 -4.48 -11.76
N GLN A 82 -8.42 -4.77 -11.28
CA GLN A 82 -7.36 -5.38 -12.07
C GLN A 82 -7.47 -6.91 -12.10
N GLN A 83 -8.49 -7.47 -11.45
CA GLN A 83 -8.73 -8.92 -11.38
C GLN A 83 -7.53 -9.69 -10.83
N LEU A 84 -6.85 -9.11 -9.84
CA LEU A 84 -5.66 -9.72 -9.23
C LEU A 84 -6.02 -10.77 -8.18
N LEU A 85 -7.23 -10.70 -7.62
CA LEU A 85 -7.71 -11.75 -6.72
C LEU A 85 -8.23 -12.90 -7.56
N ALA A 86 -7.72 -14.09 -7.29
CA ALA A 86 -8.18 -15.29 -7.94
C ALA A 86 -9.62 -15.59 -7.50
N VAL A 87 -10.45 -15.94 -8.43
CA VAL A 87 -11.81 -16.29 -8.16
C VAL A 87 -11.96 -17.78 -8.44
#